data_92acca2d601a21d7269592b9fc0d5f8a
#
_entry.id   92acca2d601a21d7269592b9fc0d5f8a
#
_cell.length_a   1.000
_cell.length_b   1.000
_cell.length_c   1.000
_cell.angle_alpha   90.00
_cell.angle_beta   90.00
_cell.angle_gamma   90.00
#
_symmetry.space_group_name_H-M   'P 1'
#
loop_
_entity.id
_entity.type
_entity.pdbx_description
1 polymer ?
#
loop_
_entity_poly.entity_id
_entity_poly.type
_entity_poly.pdbx_seq_one_letter_code
_entity_poly.pdbx_strand_id
1 'polypeptide(L)'
;MVLQCPVPKILLPVDGSEHSKRAVQFAGCLGASLGKSLLGLTLLHVTAGDYLDSHIEEKIKSFLEEGEKILRDLGTMVEIEKLVVSGDPAREIIRIAHEGKFSTIIMARRGLSEIKGLLIGSVTSKVIHSASKQTVYIVGYKILQDKACLIPKILIPVDGSVYSMRGVEDAVCLTSELKAHVSRITLLRVINLSLYLKRIREGIDPEEESKQILDEAKAVFLRAGIPERFITIRIKVGQKPAEEILKEVEEGQYNLVIMGRKGRSALEDLILGGVSSTVLQRCQNPTVAIVSSG
;
A
#
# COMPACT_ATOMS: atom_id res chain seq x y z
N MET A 1 8.34 -10.08 -22.04
CA MET A 1 7.34 -8.99 -22.00
C MET A 1 7.89 -7.91 -21.08
N VAL A 2 8.06 -6.70 -21.57
CA VAL A 2 8.50 -5.57 -20.74
C VAL A 2 7.34 -5.20 -19.83
N LEU A 3 7.57 -5.13 -18.51
CA LEU A 3 6.56 -4.73 -17.54
C LEU A 3 6.17 -3.27 -17.85
N GLN A 4 4.91 -3.03 -18.17
CA GLN A 4 4.40 -1.67 -18.33
C GLN A 4 3.93 -1.17 -16.97
N CYS A 5 4.76 -0.34 -16.34
CA CYS A 5 4.38 0.31 -15.10
C CYS A 5 3.35 1.41 -15.37
N PRO A 6 2.20 1.40 -14.71
CA PRO A 6 1.25 2.51 -14.84
C PRO A 6 1.93 3.78 -14.32
N VAL A 7 1.75 4.88 -15.05
CA VAL A 7 2.26 6.17 -14.57
C VAL A 7 1.44 6.57 -13.34
N PRO A 8 2.07 6.76 -12.19
CA PRO A 8 1.35 7.00 -10.95
C PRO A 8 0.65 8.36 -10.97
N LYS A 9 -0.65 8.36 -10.65
CA LYS A 9 -1.46 9.53 -10.31
C LYS A 9 -2.04 9.28 -8.93
N ILE A 10 -1.74 10.16 -7.98
CA ILE A 10 -2.00 9.94 -6.55
C ILE A 10 -3.21 10.76 -6.09
N LEU A 11 -4.19 10.09 -5.50
CA LEU A 11 -5.26 10.69 -4.73
C LEU A 11 -4.94 10.57 -3.23
N LEU A 12 -4.98 11.69 -2.53
CA LEU A 12 -4.63 11.81 -1.13
C LEU A 12 -5.78 12.41 -0.33
N PRO A 13 -6.71 11.58 0.17
CA PRO A 13 -7.77 12.04 1.06
C PRO A 13 -7.22 12.54 2.39
N VAL A 14 -7.62 13.76 2.78
CA VAL A 14 -7.19 14.43 4.01
C VAL A 14 -8.37 14.98 4.79
N ASP A 15 -8.30 14.93 6.11
CA ASP A 15 -9.34 15.43 7.02
C ASP A 15 -8.82 16.43 8.08
N GLY A 16 -7.56 16.86 7.93
CA GLY A 16 -6.90 17.76 8.86
C GLY A 16 -6.41 17.11 10.16
N SER A 17 -6.56 15.78 10.32
CA SER A 17 -6.02 15.07 11.49
C SER A 17 -4.51 14.89 11.40
N GLU A 18 -3.87 14.66 12.57
CA GLU A 18 -2.44 14.30 12.62
C GLU A 18 -2.15 12.99 11.87
N HIS A 19 -3.13 12.10 11.77
CA HIS A 19 -3.00 10.89 10.98
C HIS A 19 -2.98 11.20 9.47
N SER A 20 -3.83 12.12 9.00
CA SER A 20 -3.82 12.53 7.59
C SER A 20 -2.56 13.30 7.23
N LYS A 21 -1.97 14.09 8.13
CA LYS A 21 -0.65 14.73 7.93
C LYS A 21 0.45 13.70 7.67
N ARG A 22 0.42 12.55 8.37
CA ARG A 22 1.37 11.45 8.11
C ARG A 22 1.21 10.87 6.71
N ALA A 23 -0.04 10.74 6.24
CA ALA A 23 -0.29 10.30 4.87
C ALA A 23 0.26 11.30 3.85
N VAL A 24 0.13 12.60 4.12
CA VAL A 24 0.73 13.68 3.33
C VAL A 24 2.26 13.56 3.30
N GLN A 25 2.89 13.35 4.44
CA GLN A 25 4.34 13.16 4.53
C GLN A 25 4.81 11.95 3.71
N PHE A 26 4.13 10.81 3.85
CA PHE A 26 4.45 9.61 3.06
C PHE A 26 4.27 9.88 1.55
N ALA A 27 3.18 10.53 1.16
CA ALA A 27 2.92 10.90 -0.23
C ALA A 27 3.98 11.88 -0.78
N GLY A 28 4.45 12.82 0.02
CA GLY A 28 5.52 13.74 -0.34
C GLY A 28 6.85 13.01 -0.58
N CYS A 29 7.20 12.09 0.31
CA CYS A 29 8.37 11.23 0.14
C CYS A 29 8.29 10.37 -1.13
N LEU A 30 7.14 9.77 -1.37
CA LEU A 30 6.91 8.98 -2.57
C LEU A 30 6.96 9.85 -3.83
N GLY A 31 6.30 11.03 -3.79
CA GLY A 31 6.28 11.98 -4.90
C GLY A 31 7.66 12.52 -5.26
N ALA A 32 8.48 12.86 -4.25
CA ALA A 32 9.87 13.27 -4.46
C ALA A 32 10.70 12.16 -5.14
N SER A 33 10.51 10.91 -4.69
CA SER A 33 11.22 9.76 -5.24
C SER A 33 10.79 9.40 -6.66
N LEU A 34 9.50 9.53 -6.97
CA LEU A 34 8.94 9.31 -8.32
C LEU A 34 9.33 10.43 -9.29
N GLY A 35 9.53 11.65 -8.80
CA GLY A 35 9.95 12.79 -9.62
C GLY A 35 9.07 12.99 -10.84
N LYS A 36 9.67 12.95 -12.03
CA LYS A 36 8.97 13.14 -13.33
C LYS A 36 8.07 11.96 -13.72
N SER A 37 8.20 10.80 -13.09
CA SER A 37 7.34 9.64 -13.34
C SER A 37 5.95 9.80 -12.67
N LEU A 38 5.79 10.75 -11.74
CA LEU A 38 4.49 11.09 -11.15
C LEU A 38 3.72 12.03 -12.08
N LEU A 39 2.49 11.68 -12.47
CA LEU A 39 1.64 12.51 -13.33
C LEU A 39 1.00 13.68 -12.59
N GLY A 40 0.64 13.48 -11.34
CA GLY A 40 -0.04 14.49 -10.53
C GLY A 40 -0.45 13.95 -9.16
N LEU A 41 -0.72 14.88 -8.26
CA LEU A 41 -1.17 14.60 -6.90
C LEU A 41 -2.38 15.49 -6.57
N THR A 42 -3.45 14.90 -6.08
CA THR A 42 -4.65 15.64 -5.66
C THR A 42 -4.86 15.44 -4.16
N LEU A 43 -4.84 16.53 -3.39
CA LEU A 43 -5.33 16.60 -2.02
C LEU A 43 -6.85 16.68 -2.06
N LEU A 44 -7.55 15.68 -1.51
CA LEU A 44 -9.00 15.62 -1.50
C LEU A 44 -9.53 15.76 -0.09
N HIS A 45 -10.43 16.73 0.14
CA HIS A 45 -11.26 16.78 1.33
C HIS A 45 -12.73 16.52 0.98
N VAL A 46 -13.40 15.70 1.78
CA VAL A 46 -14.84 15.43 1.62
C VAL A 46 -15.58 15.94 2.84
N THR A 47 -16.51 16.84 2.62
CA THR A 47 -17.38 17.42 3.67
C THR A 47 -18.68 16.62 3.80
N ALA A 48 -19.24 16.56 5.01
CA ALA A 48 -20.47 15.82 5.28
C ALA A 48 -21.76 16.55 4.84
N GLY A 49 -21.66 17.77 4.31
CA GLY A 49 -22.81 18.59 3.89
C GLY A 49 -22.41 19.71 2.96
N ASP A 50 -23.42 20.27 2.26
CA ASP A 50 -23.23 21.27 1.22
C ASP A 50 -23.05 22.71 1.78
N TYR A 51 -23.46 22.93 3.01
CA TYR A 51 -23.35 24.24 3.67
C TYR A 51 -22.22 24.20 4.70
N LEU A 52 -21.13 24.87 4.38
CA LEU A 52 -20.04 25.14 5.32
C LEU A 52 -20.19 26.58 5.82
N ASP A 53 -20.05 26.79 7.11
CA ASP A 53 -19.84 28.16 7.60
C ASP A 53 -18.41 28.62 7.25
N SER A 54 -18.20 29.92 7.23
CA SER A 54 -16.91 30.52 6.84
C SER A 54 -15.72 30.03 7.69
N HIS A 55 -15.95 29.67 8.94
CA HIS A 55 -14.90 29.19 9.84
C HIS A 55 -14.46 27.74 9.46
N ILE A 56 -15.41 26.90 9.05
CA ILE A 56 -15.11 25.54 8.57
C ILE A 56 -14.37 25.62 7.23
N GLU A 57 -14.81 26.49 6.32
CA GLU A 57 -14.12 26.71 5.03
C GLU A 57 -12.66 27.16 5.22
N GLU A 58 -12.45 28.12 6.13
CA GLU A 58 -11.12 28.64 6.45
C GLU A 58 -10.21 27.55 7.04
N LYS A 59 -10.76 26.69 7.91
CA LYS A 59 -10.06 25.55 8.46
C LYS A 59 -9.67 24.51 7.40
N ILE A 60 -10.59 24.20 6.48
CA ILE A 60 -10.33 23.27 5.37
C ILE A 60 -9.22 23.83 4.48
N LYS A 61 -9.32 25.10 4.09
CA LYS A 61 -8.29 25.78 3.31
C LYS A 61 -6.93 25.73 3.99
N SER A 62 -6.87 26.02 5.29
CA SER A 62 -5.64 26.02 6.08
C SER A 62 -4.94 24.67 6.07
N PHE A 63 -5.62 23.55 6.34
CA PHE A 63 -4.95 22.24 6.35
C PHE A 63 -4.64 21.71 4.95
N LEU A 64 -5.36 22.13 3.89
CA LEU A 64 -5.00 21.82 2.51
C LEU A 64 -3.74 22.58 2.07
N GLU A 65 -3.61 23.85 2.46
CA GLU A 65 -2.40 24.65 2.23
C GLU A 65 -1.20 24.10 3.01
N GLU A 66 -1.41 23.71 4.27
CA GLU A 66 -0.38 23.02 5.06
C GLU A 66 0.06 21.70 4.39
N GLY A 67 -0.90 20.93 3.89
CA GLY A 67 -0.63 19.68 3.15
C GLY A 67 0.19 19.91 1.89
N GLU A 68 -0.18 20.90 1.08
CA GLU A 68 0.60 21.28 -0.10
C GLU A 68 2.02 21.73 0.27
N LYS A 69 2.17 22.54 1.31
CA LYS A 69 3.47 22.97 1.81
C LYS A 69 4.34 21.78 2.20
N ILE A 70 3.80 20.83 2.96
CA ILE A 70 4.53 19.60 3.35
C ILE A 70 5.01 18.85 2.11
N LEU A 71 4.16 18.68 1.10
CA LEU A 71 4.51 18.00 -0.16
C LEU A 71 5.65 18.73 -0.88
N ARG A 72 5.59 20.07 -0.96
CA ARG A 72 6.63 20.90 -1.59
C ARG A 72 7.95 20.84 -0.82
N ASP A 73 7.89 20.98 0.49
CA ASP A 73 9.06 20.94 1.37
C ASP A 73 9.81 19.59 1.30
N LEU A 74 9.09 18.50 1.02
CA LEU A 74 9.63 17.17 0.79
C LEU A 74 10.15 16.93 -0.64
N GLY A 75 9.96 17.89 -1.56
CA GLY A 75 10.50 17.84 -2.91
C GLY A 75 9.53 17.35 -3.99
N THR A 76 8.23 17.32 -3.72
CA THR A 76 7.23 17.02 -4.77
C THR A 76 7.19 18.15 -5.79
N MET A 77 7.53 17.85 -7.06
CA MET A 77 7.69 18.85 -8.13
C MET A 77 6.48 18.95 -9.06
N VAL A 78 5.59 17.94 -9.04
CA VAL A 78 4.40 17.93 -9.91
C VAL A 78 3.33 18.91 -9.46
N GLU A 79 2.35 19.15 -10.31
CA GLU A 79 1.15 19.92 -9.95
C GLU A 79 0.42 19.24 -8.78
N ILE A 80 0.03 20.04 -7.79
CA ILE A 80 -0.75 19.61 -6.63
C ILE A 80 -2.11 20.26 -6.70
N GLU A 81 -3.12 19.48 -7.03
CA GLU A 81 -4.51 19.92 -7.03
C GLU A 81 -5.10 19.84 -5.62
N LYS A 82 -5.92 20.81 -5.25
CA LYS A 82 -6.73 20.80 -4.02
C LYS A 82 -8.20 20.72 -4.39
N LEU A 83 -8.87 19.66 -3.95
CA LEU A 83 -10.27 19.40 -4.28
C LEU A 83 -11.08 19.26 -2.98
N VAL A 84 -12.19 20.00 -2.91
CA VAL A 84 -13.18 19.88 -1.83
C VAL A 84 -14.51 19.49 -2.46
N VAL A 85 -15.10 18.41 -1.96
CA VAL A 85 -16.41 17.93 -2.42
C VAL A 85 -17.29 17.60 -1.21
N SER A 86 -18.61 17.57 -1.40
CA SER A 86 -19.55 17.13 -0.36
C SER A 86 -20.10 15.73 -0.64
N GLY A 87 -20.37 14.97 0.44
CA GLY A 87 -20.96 13.65 0.33
C GLY A 87 -20.47 12.62 1.36
N ASP A 88 -20.75 11.34 1.11
CA ASP A 88 -20.14 10.24 1.90
C ASP A 88 -18.66 10.10 1.55
N PRO A 89 -17.76 10.27 2.52
CA PRO A 89 -16.33 10.31 2.25
C PRO A 89 -15.81 9.09 1.48
N ALA A 90 -16.24 7.89 1.84
CA ALA A 90 -15.74 6.70 1.17
C ALA A 90 -16.23 6.61 -0.27
N ARG A 91 -17.50 6.95 -0.52
CA ARG A 91 -18.10 6.96 -1.85
C ARG A 91 -17.43 8.00 -2.75
N GLU A 92 -17.24 9.23 -2.26
CA GLU A 92 -16.63 10.30 -3.04
C GLU A 92 -15.16 10.03 -3.36
N ILE A 93 -14.38 9.50 -2.40
CA ILE A 93 -12.99 9.08 -2.66
C ILE A 93 -12.92 8.07 -3.80
N ILE A 94 -13.79 7.05 -3.79
CA ILE A 94 -13.80 6.02 -4.84
C ILE A 94 -14.28 6.57 -6.18
N ARG A 95 -15.31 7.42 -6.18
CA ARG A 95 -15.83 8.06 -7.39
C ARG A 95 -14.74 8.89 -8.07
N ILE A 96 -14.09 9.78 -7.30
CA ILE A 96 -13.03 10.65 -7.81
C ILE A 96 -11.81 9.83 -8.26
N ALA A 97 -11.43 8.78 -7.49
CA ALA A 97 -10.34 7.91 -7.89
C ALA A 97 -10.60 7.23 -9.24
N HIS A 98 -11.84 6.85 -9.51
CA HIS A 98 -12.23 6.20 -10.75
C HIS A 98 -12.34 7.20 -11.91
N GLU A 99 -13.09 8.29 -11.74
CA GLU A 99 -13.31 9.31 -12.77
C GLU A 99 -12.00 10.01 -13.17
N GLY A 100 -11.17 10.35 -12.18
CA GLY A 100 -9.86 10.98 -12.39
C GLY A 100 -8.76 10.02 -12.82
N LYS A 101 -9.07 8.72 -12.99
CA LYS A 101 -8.11 7.67 -13.38
C LYS A 101 -6.87 7.63 -12.47
N PHE A 102 -7.08 7.81 -11.17
CA PHE A 102 -6.01 7.66 -10.21
C PHE A 102 -5.60 6.18 -10.10
N SER A 103 -4.31 5.91 -10.19
CA SER A 103 -3.74 4.57 -9.99
C SER A 103 -3.52 4.24 -8.52
N THR A 104 -3.37 5.27 -7.71
CA THR A 104 -2.92 5.16 -6.32
C THR A 104 -3.76 6.01 -5.39
N ILE A 105 -4.20 5.43 -4.28
CA ILE A 105 -4.83 6.15 -3.16
C ILE A 105 -3.91 6.00 -1.95
N ILE A 106 -3.56 7.12 -1.30
CA ILE A 106 -2.75 7.09 -0.06
C ILE A 106 -3.63 7.61 1.07
N MET A 107 -3.80 6.80 2.10
CA MET A 107 -4.69 7.14 3.23
C MET A 107 -4.00 6.93 4.57
N ALA A 108 -4.41 7.71 5.54
CA ALA A 108 -4.14 7.42 6.93
C ALA A 108 -4.92 6.19 7.40
N ARG A 109 -4.41 5.49 8.42
CA ARG A 109 -5.16 4.38 9.05
C ARG A 109 -6.45 4.83 9.70
N ARG A 110 -6.49 6.05 10.25
CA ARG A 110 -7.62 6.68 10.94
C ARG A 110 -7.73 8.14 10.52
N GLY A 111 -8.88 8.73 10.79
CA GLY A 111 -9.13 10.17 10.66
C GLY A 111 -9.45 10.79 12.02
N LEU A 112 -10.25 11.84 12.02
CA LEU A 112 -10.65 12.61 13.20
C LEU A 112 -11.44 11.81 14.24
N SER A 113 -12.18 10.76 13.83
CA SER A 113 -12.96 9.93 14.74
C SER A 113 -12.10 8.83 15.34
N GLU A 114 -11.59 9.04 16.56
CA GLU A 114 -10.88 8.02 17.32
C GLU A 114 -11.84 7.15 18.13
N ILE A 115 -12.35 6.07 17.55
CA ILE A 115 -13.07 5.05 18.32
C ILE A 115 -12.02 4.14 18.96
N LYS A 116 -11.98 4.10 20.30
CA LYS A 116 -11.07 3.21 21.06
C LYS A 116 -11.27 1.76 20.63
N GLY A 117 -10.17 1.11 20.28
CA GLY A 117 -10.16 -0.31 19.88
C GLY A 117 -10.25 -0.59 18.36
N LEU A 118 -10.65 0.36 17.53
CA LEU A 118 -10.58 0.19 16.08
C LEU A 118 -9.17 0.50 15.59
N LEU A 119 -8.57 -0.45 14.89
CA LEU A 119 -7.21 -0.32 14.32
C LEU A 119 -7.20 0.39 12.97
N ILE A 120 -8.34 0.46 12.29
CA ILE A 120 -8.55 1.11 10.98
C ILE A 120 -9.86 1.91 11.04
N GLY A 121 -9.86 3.12 10.52
CA GLY A 121 -11.04 3.99 10.43
C GLY A 121 -12.09 3.45 9.48
N SER A 122 -13.36 3.84 9.70
CA SER A 122 -14.49 3.39 8.89
C SER A 122 -14.39 3.79 7.41
N VAL A 123 -13.95 5.02 7.12
CA VAL A 123 -13.74 5.50 5.75
C VAL A 123 -12.63 4.70 5.08
N THR A 124 -11.48 4.55 5.75
CA THR A 124 -10.33 3.78 5.24
C THR A 124 -10.73 2.34 4.95
N SER A 125 -11.46 1.70 5.85
CA SER A 125 -11.95 0.33 5.66
C SER A 125 -12.88 0.23 4.45
N LYS A 126 -13.86 1.13 4.29
CA LYS A 126 -14.76 1.16 3.14
C LYS A 126 -14.01 1.38 1.83
N VAL A 127 -13.04 2.32 1.80
CA VAL A 127 -12.23 2.59 0.59
C VAL A 127 -11.43 1.36 0.19
N ILE A 128 -10.75 0.70 1.12
CA ILE A 128 -10.00 -0.54 0.83
C ILE A 128 -10.92 -1.59 0.22
N HIS A 129 -12.12 -1.76 0.74
CA HIS A 129 -13.07 -2.75 0.21
C HIS A 129 -13.59 -2.37 -1.19
N SER A 130 -13.73 -1.10 -1.50
CA SER A 130 -14.34 -0.62 -2.75
C SER A 130 -13.34 -0.32 -3.87
N ALA A 131 -12.07 -0.01 -3.55
CA ALA A 131 -11.03 0.34 -4.52
C ALA A 131 -10.59 -0.90 -5.31
N SER A 132 -11.26 -1.25 -6.40
CA SER A 132 -10.97 -2.45 -7.19
C SER A 132 -9.87 -2.27 -8.25
N LYS A 133 -9.55 -1.04 -8.63
CA LYS A 133 -8.59 -0.70 -9.69
C LYS A 133 -7.34 0.04 -9.20
N GLN A 134 -7.35 0.51 -7.97
CA GLN A 134 -6.28 1.32 -7.39
C GLN A 134 -5.43 0.49 -6.42
N THR A 135 -4.14 0.78 -6.35
CA THR A 135 -3.31 0.39 -5.21
C THR A 135 -3.58 1.35 -4.05
N VAL A 136 -3.96 0.80 -2.90
CA VAL A 136 -4.29 1.60 -1.70
C VAL A 136 -3.18 1.45 -0.67
N TYR A 137 -2.48 2.55 -0.38
CA TYR A 137 -1.47 2.64 0.66
C TYR A 137 -2.11 3.11 1.97
N ILE A 138 -1.99 2.31 3.01
CA ILE A 138 -2.44 2.65 4.36
C ILE A 138 -1.22 2.97 5.19
N VAL A 139 -1.02 4.24 5.46
CA VAL A 139 0.19 4.75 6.10
C VAL A 139 0.24 4.32 7.56
N GLY A 140 1.35 3.70 7.94
CA GLY A 140 1.61 3.23 9.29
C GLY A 140 2.11 4.32 10.24
N TYR A 141 2.33 3.95 11.50
CA TYR A 141 2.82 4.89 12.52
C TYR A 141 4.34 5.17 12.40
N LYS A 142 5.11 4.25 11.84
CA LYS A 142 6.54 4.44 11.58
C LYS A 142 6.70 5.29 10.33
N ILE A 143 6.58 6.61 10.50
CA ILE A 143 6.86 7.54 9.41
C ILE A 143 8.36 7.49 9.11
N LEU A 144 8.68 7.68 7.84
CA LEU A 144 10.05 7.90 7.42
C LEU A 144 10.55 9.19 8.07
N GLN A 145 11.27 9.05 9.19
CA GLN A 145 11.73 10.18 10.02
C GLN A 145 12.87 10.97 9.38
N ASP A 146 13.48 10.43 8.32
CA ASP A 146 14.58 11.08 7.62
C ASP A 146 14.08 11.88 6.42
N LYS A 147 14.60 13.11 6.28
CA LYS A 147 14.40 13.95 5.09
C LYS A 147 14.80 13.28 3.77
N ALA A 148 15.51 12.15 3.85
CA ALA A 148 15.90 11.33 2.70
C ALA A 148 14.77 10.47 2.12
N CYS A 149 13.60 10.42 2.77
CA CYS A 149 12.42 9.69 2.26
C CYS A 149 12.72 8.23 1.86
N LEU A 150 13.53 7.54 2.64
CA LEU A 150 13.95 6.19 2.33
C LEU A 150 12.83 5.19 2.65
N ILE A 151 12.55 4.29 1.70
CA ILE A 151 11.80 3.04 1.93
C ILE A 151 12.82 1.89 1.91
N PRO A 152 13.67 1.76 2.93
CA PRO A 152 14.83 0.89 2.85
C PRO A 152 14.47 -0.59 2.80
N LYS A 153 13.36 -1.00 3.42
CA LYS A 153 13.01 -2.41 3.53
C LYS A 153 11.55 -2.67 3.14
N ILE A 154 11.38 -3.50 2.13
CA ILE A 154 10.07 -3.87 1.58
C ILE A 154 9.85 -5.37 1.81
N LEU A 155 8.69 -5.74 2.35
CA LEU A 155 8.22 -7.12 2.45
C LEU A 155 7.11 -7.37 1.45
N ILE A 156 7.22 -8.46 0.71
CA ILE A 156 6.22 -8.86 -0.27
C ILE A 156 5.84 -10.32 0.00
N PRO A 157 4.73 -10.57 0.68
CA PRO A 157 4.18 -11.92 0.81
C PRO A 157 3.68 -12.43 -0.55
N VAL A 158 4.19 -13.61 -0.96
CA VAL A 158 3.88 -14.23 -2.26
C VAL A 158 3.32 -15.63 -2.04
N ASP A 159 2.14 -15.91 -2.57
CA ASP A 159 1.52 -17.24 -2.50
C ASP A 159 1.38 -17.91 -3.87
N GLY A 160 1.82 -17.24 -4.94
CA GLY A 160 1.72 -17.70 -6.33
C GLY A 160 0.33 -17.51 -6.93
N SER A 161 -0.59 -16.79 -6.25
CA SER A 161 -1.83 -16.36 -6.87
C SER A 161 -1.59 -15.20 -7.84
N VAL A 162 -2.49 -15.01 -8.80
CA VAL A 162 -2.46 -13.85 -9.71
C VAL A 162 -2.40 -12.54 -8.91
N TYR A 163 -3.12 -12.46 -7.79
CA TYR A 163 -3.15 -11.26 -6.95
C TYR A 163 -1.80 -10.99 -6.25
N SER A 164 -1.13 -12.03 -5.75
CA SER A 164 0.19 -11.85 -5.13
C SER A 164 1.26 -11.50 -6.17
N MET A 165 1.16 -12.04 -7.39
CA MET A 165 2.05 -11.69 -8.50
C MET A 165 1.82 -10.25 -8.98
N ARG A 166 0.57 -9.74 -8.95
CA ARG A 166 0.29 -8.31 -9.16
C ARG A 166 0.97 -7.44 -8.10
N GLY A 167 0.99 -7.90 -6.83
CA GLY A 167 1.76 -7.24 -5.77
C GLY A 167 3.26 -7.18 -6.08
N VAL A 168 3.81 -8.25 -6.66
CA VAL A 168 5.20 -8.30 -7.13
C VAL A 168 5.44 -7.29 -8.26
N GLU A 169 4.56 -7.24 -9.27
CA GLU A 169 4.65 -6.32 -10.39
C GLU A 169 4.59 -4.85 -9.93
N ASP A 170 3.66 -4.52 -9.03
CA ASP A 170 3.53 -3.17 -8.44
C ASP A 170 4.79 -2.78 -7.64
N ALA A 171 5.33 -3.73 -6.88
CA ALA A 171 6.57 -3.54 -6.14
C ALA A 171 7.78 -3.32 -7.08
N VAL A 172 7.83 -4.01 -8.22
CA VAL A 172 8.87 -3.79 -9.24
C VAL A 172 8.76 -2.39 -9.81
N CYS A 173 7.56 -1.95 -10.18
CA CYS A 173 7.35 -0.59 -10.68
C CYS A 173 7.81 0.46 -9.66
N LEU A 174 7.39 0.31 -8.40
CA LEU A 174 7.79 1.21 -7.33
C LEU A 174 9.31 1.22 -7.12
N THR A 175 9.95 0.04 -7.02
CA THR A 175 11.39 -0.07 -6.72
C THR A 175 12.26 0.38 -7.88
N SER A 176 11.79 0.25 -9.12
CA SER A 176 12.49 0.77 -10.30
C SER A 176 12.59 2.29 -10.29
N GLU A 177 11.60 2.98 -9.76
CA GLU A 177 11.61 4.44 -9.57
C GLU A 177 12.40 4.86 -8.33
N LEU A 178 12.27 4.12 -7.22
CA LEU A 178 12.95 4.42 -5.96
C LEU A 178 14.48 4.19 -5.99
N LYS A 179 14.98 3.33 -6.87
CA LYS A 179 16.41 3.03 -7.13
C LYS A 179 17.29 2.98 -5.88
N ALA A 180 18.03 4.07 -5.60
CA ALA A 180 18.99 4.15 -4.50
C ALA A 180 18.37 4.15 -3.08
N HIS A 181 17.05 4.29 -2.98
CA HIS A 181 16.34 4.41 -1.69
C HIS A 181 15.92 3.06 -1.10
N VAL A 182 16.01 1.96 -1.87
CA VAL A 182 15.68 0.61 -1.42
C VAL A 182 16.96 -0.15 -1.08
N SER A 183 17.04 -0.67 0.14
CA SER A 183 18.18 -1.47 0.59
C SER A 183 17.88 -2.99 0.61
N ARG A 184 16.62 -3.36 0.75
CA ARG A 184 16.20 -4.76 0.81
C ARG A 184 14.76 -4.97 0.34
N ILE A 185 14.57 -5.97 -0.49
CA ILE A 185 13.28 -6.50 -0.91
C ILE A 185 13.22 -7.95 -0.42
N THR A 186 12.25 -8.29 0.42
CA THR A 186 12.08 -9.66 0.91
C THR A 186 10.82 -10.26 0.29
N LEU A 187 10.98 -11.32 -0.48
CA LEU A 187 9.92 -12.15 -1.00
C LEU A 187 9.65 -13.25 0.03
N LEU A 188 8.48 -13.24 0.64
CA LEU A 188 8.12 -14.18 1.71
C LEU A 188 7.03 -15.13 1.25
N ARG A 189 7.32 -16.43 1.27
CA ARG A 189 6.32 -17.49 1.14
C ARG A 189 6.00 -18.04 2.51
N VAL A 190 4.73 -18.02 2.91
CA VAL A 190 4.27 -18.73 4.11
C VAL A 190 3.39 -19.89 3.67
N ILE A 191 3.81 -21.11 3.99
CA ILE A 191 3.07 -22.33 3.73
C ILE A 191 2.19 -22.62 4.95
N ASN A 192 0.88 -22.70 4.75
CA ASN A 192 -0.01 -23.16 5.81
C ASN A 192 0.30 -24.61 6.15
N LEU A 193 0.43 -24.95 7.43
CA LEU A 193 0.82 -26.29 7.89
C LEU A 193 -0.10 -27.39 7.35
N SER A 194 -1.41 -27.14 7.27
CA SER A 194 -2.36 -28.12 6.71
C SER A 194 -2.10 -28.36 5.22
N LEU A 195 -1.78 -27.31 4.46
CA LEU A 195 -1.37 -27.44 3.05
C LEU A 195 -0.04 -28.16 2.92
N TYR A 196 0.94 -27.87 3.77
CA TYR A 196 2.23 -28.53 3.82
C TYR A 196 2.06 -30.05 3.97
N LEU A 197 1.30 -30.47 4.99
CA LEU A 197 1.04 -31.90 5.25
C LEU A 197 0.24 -32.56 4.11
N LYS A 198 -0.68 -31.83 3.49
CA LYS A 198 -1.42 -32.33 2.33
C LYS A 198 -0.51 -32.59 1.14
N ARG A 199 0.39 -31.66 0.81
CA ARG A 199 1.35 -31.79 -0.30
C ARG A 199 2.28 -32.97 -0.11
N ILE A 200 2.82 -33.17 1.11
CA ILE A 200 3.65 -34.34 1.43
C ILE A 200 2.89 -35.64 1.16
N ARG A 201 1.61 -35.74 1.55
CA ARG A 201 0.79 -36.94 1.29
C ARG A 201 0.53 -37.16 -0.21
N GLU A 202 0.51 -36.09 -1.00
CA GLU A 202 0.35 -36.14 -2.45
C GLU A 202 1.68 -36.45 -3.18
N GLY A 203 2.79 -36.63 -2.43
CA GLY A 203 4.11 -36.87 -3.01
C GLY A 203 4.76 -35.62 -3.61
N ILE A 204 4.26 -34.43 -3.27
CA ILE A 204 4.77 -33.13 -3.74
C ILE A 204 5.64 -32.54 -2.64
N ASP A 205 6.84 -32.08 -2.98
CA ASP A 205 7.68 -31.31 -2.07
C ASP A 205 7.16 -29.85 -1.98
N PRO A 206 6.59 -29.44 -0.82
CA PRO A 206 6.01 -28.11 -0.69
C PRO A 206 7.08 -27.00 -0.59
N GLU A 207 8.31 -27.33 -0.24
CA GLU A 207 9.42 -26.37 -0.21
C GLU A 207 9.92 -26.07 -1.62
N GLU A 208 10.05 -27.10 -2.46
CA GLU A 208 10.42 -26.94 -3.86
C GLU A 208 9.33 -26.19 -4.65
N GLU A 209 8.03 -26.53 -4.45
CA GLU A 209 6.91 -25.75 -5.02
C GLU A 209 7.01 -24.27 -4.60
N SER A 210 7.32 -24.01 -3.34
CA SER A 210 7.42 -22.64 -2.82
C SER A 210 8.62 -21.89 -3.35
N LYS A 211 9.74 -22.57 -3.54
CA LYS A 211 10.95 -22.03 -4.15
C LYS A 211 10.70 -21.61 -5.58
N GLN A 212 10.03 -22.44 -6.38
CA GLN A 212 9.67 -22.13 -7.76
C GLN A 212 8.81 -20.84 -7.82
N ILE A 213 7.79 -20.71 -6.96
CA ILE A 213 6.95 -19.51 -6.88
C ILE A 213 7.80 -18.26 -6.58
N LEU A 214 8.74 -18.37 -5.64
CA LEU A 214 9.58 -17.25 -5.24
C LEU A 214 10.63 -16.93 -6.30
N ASP A 215 11.15 -17.92 -7.00
CA ASP A 215 12.08 -17.73 -8.11
C ASP A 215 11.39 -17.04 -9.31
N GLU A 216 10.14 -17.39 -9.60
CA GLU A 216 9.30 -16.67 -10.58
C GLU A 216 9.12 -15.20 -10.19
N ALA A 217 8.77 -14.93 -8.92
CA ALA A 217 8.62 -13.57 -8.41
C ALA A 217 9.95 -12.80 -8.46
N LYS A 218 11.06 -13.43 -8.06
CA LYS A 218 12.41 -12.85 -8.15
C LYS A 218 12.79 -12.52 -9.59
N ALA A 219 12.47 -13.40 -10.52
CA ALA A 219 12.78 -13.19 -11.94
C ALA A 219 12.08 -11.93 -12.50
N VAL A 220 10.92 -11.50 -11.97
CA VAL A 220 10.28 -10.25 -12.38
C VAL A 220 11.16 -9.06 -12.02
N PHE A 221 11.72 -9.02 -10.82
CA PHE A 221 12.65 -7.96 -10.37
C PHE A 221 13.94 -7.95 -11.20
N LEU A 222 14.54 -9.13 -11.43
CA LEU A 222 15.78 -9.24 -12.19
C LEU A 222 15.60 -8.75 -13.63
N ARG A 223 14.48 -9.11 -14.29
CA ARG A 223 14.15 -8.62 -15.63
C ARG A 223 13.96 -7.11 -15.70
N ALA A 224 13.53 -6.48 -14.63
CA ALA A 224 13.41 -5.03 -14.51
C ALA A 224 14.73 -4.34 -14.14
N GLY A 225 15.84 -5.10 -14.03
CA GLY A 225 17.17 -4.56 -13.74
C GLY A 225 17.44 -4.29 -12.26
N ILE A 226 16.58 -4.77 -11.35
CA ILE A 226 16.83 -4.68 -9.89
C ILE A 226 17.93 -5.67 -9.53
N PRO A 227 19.06 -5.23 -8.93
CA PRO A 227 20.18 -6.09 -8.60
C PRO A 227 19.80 -7.19 -7.58
N GLU A 228 20.25 -8.41 -7.84
CA GLU A 228 19.95 -9.58 -7.01
C GLU A 228 20.32 -9.38 -5.54
N ARG A 229 21.41 -8.67 -5.24
CA ARG A 229 21.86 -8.37 -3.87
C ARG A 229 20.82 -7.68 -3.00
N PHE A 230 19.82 -7.02 -3.60
CA PHE A 230 18.72 -6.40 -2.86
C PHE A 230 17.56 -7.34 -2.57
N ILE A 231 17.52 -8.51 -3.21
CA ILE A 231 16.40 -9.45 -3.14
C ILE A 231 16.73 -10.60 -2.20
N THR A 232 15.91 -10.79 -1.19
CA THR A 232 16.01 -11.93 -0.24
C THR A 232 14.76 -12.79 -0.39
N ILE A 233 14.96 -14.10 -0.46
CA ILE A 233 13.88 -15.09 -0.46
C ILE A 233 13.77 -15.71 0.93
N ARG A 234 12.54 -15.84 1.44
CA ARG A 234 12.24 -16.52 2.71
C ARG A 234 11.04 -17.43 2.56
N ILE A 235 11.16 -18.64 3.11
CA ILE A 235 10.07 -19.61 3.24
C ILE A 235 9.84 -19.85 4.73
N LYS A 236 8.59 -19.77 5.16
CA LYS A 236 8.15 -20.11 6.52
C LYS A 236 6.99 -21.10 6.45
N VAL A 237 6.87 -21.96 7.45
CA VAL A 237 5.73 -22.85 7.63
C VAL A 237 5.03 -22.46 8.92
N GLY A 238 3.72 -22.31 8.89
CA GLY A 238 2.96 -21.96 10.08
C GLY A 238 1.47 -22.27 9.97
N GLN A 239 0.78 -22.34 11.09
CA GLN A 239 -0.66 -22.61 11.10
C GLN A 239 -1.48 -21.47 10.52
N LYS A 240 -1.05 -20.24 10.77
CA LYS A 240 -1.74 -19.01 10.35
C LYS A 240 -0.78 -18.12 9.57
N PRO A 241 -0.85 -18.10 8.23
CA PRO A 241 0.06 -17.32 7.40
C PRO A 241 0.15 -15.84 7.79
N ALA A 242 -0.96 -15.22 8.18
CA ALA A 242 -0.95 -13.83 8.61
C ALA A 242 -0.08 -13.59 9.85
N GLU A 243 -0.06 -14.52 10.82
CA GLU A 243 0.77 -14.42 12.03
C GLU A 243 2.26 -14.49 11.68
N GLU A 244 2.64 -15.38 10.76
CA GLU A 244 4.04 -15.52 10.33
C GLU A 244 4.50 -14.28 9.54
N ILE A 245 3.60 -13.67 8.73
CA ILE A 245 3.89 -12.40 8.07
C ILE A 245 4.10 -11.29 9.10
N LEU A 246 3.25 -11.19 10.13
CA LEU A 246 3.36 -10.18 11.16
C LEU A 246 4.65 -10.34 11.98
N LYS A 247 5.04 -11.56 12.34
CA LYS A 247 6.33 -11.84 12.98
C LYS A 247 7.50 -11.40 12.11
N GLU A 248 7.46 -11.73 10.81
CA GLU A 248 8.48 -11.29 9.86
C GLU A 248 8.58 -9.76 9.78
N VAL A 249 7.43 -9.08 9.79
CA VAL A 249 7.39 -7.60 9.80
C VAL A 249 8.09 -7.04 11.03
N GLU A 250 7.84 -7.59 12.21
CA GLU A 250 8.43 -7.15 13.47
C GLU A 250 9.93 -7.44 13.53
N GLU A 251 10.34 -8.67 13.19
CA GLU A 251 11.73 -9.10 13.19
C GLU A 251 12.57 -8.34 12.15
N GLY A 252 12.04 -8.18 10.95
CA GLY A 252 12.73 -7.55 9.83
C GLY A 252 12.74 -6.02 9.85
N GLN A 253 11.90 -5.40 10.71
CA GLN A 253 11.75 -3.94 10.80
C GLN A 253 11.46 -3.29 9.43
N TYR A 254 10.50 -3.84 8.68
CA TYR A 254 10.12 -3.35 7.36
C TYR A 254 9.44 -1.98 7.43
N ASN A 255 9.58 -1.21 6.36
CA ASN A 255 8.96 0.12 6.19
C ASN A 255 7.68 0.04 5.37
N LEU A 256 7.63 -0.92 4.45
CA LEU A 256 6.51 -1.13 3.52
C LEU A 256 6.22 -2.62 3.39
N VAL A 257 4.95 -2.98 3.43
CA VAL A 257 4.44 -4.32 3.10
C VAL A 257 3.55 -4.19 1.88
N ILE A 258 3.86 -4.88 0.79
CA ILE A 258 3.05 -4.85 -0.43
C ILE A 258 2.38 -6.21 -0.58
N MET A 259 1.06 -6.22 -0.66
CA MET A 259 0.27 -7.45 -0.72
C MET A 259 -0.78 -7.39 -1.82
N GLY A 260 -0.97 -8.51 -2.49
CA GLY A 260 -2.16 -8.70 -3.31
C GLY A 260 -3.45 -8.66 -2.46
N ARG A 261 -4.52 -8.21 -3.07
CA ARG A 261 -5.84 -8.11 -2.41
C ARG A 261 -6.36 -9.45 -1.91
N LYS A 262 -6.12 -10.52 -2.66
CA LYS A 262 -6.56 -11.89 -2.38
C LYS A 262 -5.37 -12.85 -2.47
N GLY A 263 -5.55 -14.09 -1.98
CA GLY A 263 -4.61 -15.19 -2.14
C GLY A 263 -5.29 -16.39 -2.81
N ARG A 264 -4.57 -17.52 -2.92
CA ARG A 264 -5.04 -18.76 -3.57
C ARG A 264 -6.33 -19.33 -3.01
N SER A 265 -6.61 -19.15 -1.73
CA SER A 265 -7.78 -19.72 -1.05
C SER A 265 -8.98 -18.78 -0.96
N ALA A 266 -8.88 -17.59 -1.56
CA ALA A 266 -9.97 -16.62 -1.48
C ALA A 266 -11.12 -17.04 -2.42
N LEU A 267 -12.34 -17.05 -1.88
CA LEU A 267 -13.56 -17.18 -2.67
C LEU A 267 -13.68 -15.97 -3.62
N GLU A 268 -14.24 -16.20 -4.82
CA GLU A 268 -14.37 -15.15 -5.85
C GLU A 268 -15.12 -13.92 -5.34
N ASP A 269 -16.12 -14.13 -4.48
CA ASP A 269 -16.97 -13.08 -3.93
C ASP A 269 -16.30 -12.25 -2.81
N LEU A 270 -15.15 -12.69 -2.27
CA LEU A 270 -14.46 -11.93 -1.24
C LEU A 270 -13.76 -10.71 -1.84
N ILE A 271 -14.04 -9.54 -1.29
CA ILE A 271 -13.42 -8.29 -1.72
C ILE A 271 -11.97 -8.19 -1.23
N LEU A 272 -11.67 -8.72 -0.03
CA LEU A 272 -10.34 -8.76 0.57
C LEU A 272 -10.10 -10.15 1.20
N GLY A 273 -8.95 -10.76 0.92
CA GLY A 273 -8.60 -12.07 1.47
C GLY A 273 -8.33 -12.02 2.98
N GLY A 274 -8.55 -13.14 3.68
CA GLY A 274 -8.38 -13.20 5.14
C GLY A 274 -6.97 -12.88 5.62
N VAL A 275 -5.92 -13.30 4.89
CA VAL A 275 -4.53 -12.97 5.23
C VAL A 275 -4.29 -11.47 5.08
N SER A 276 -4.66 -10.89 3.93
CA SER A 276 -4.48 -9.46 3.65
C SER A 276 -5.27 -8.59 4.64
N SER A 277 -6.50 -8.99 4.99
CA SER A 277 -7.33 -8.31 5.99
C SER A 277 -6.67 -8.36 7.38
N THR A 278 -6.18 -9.52 7.82
CA THR A 278 -5.55 -9.68 9.13
C THR A 278 -4.25 -8.87 9.24
N VAL A 279 -3.39 -8.95 8.21
CA VAL A 279 -2.14 -8.18 8.17
C VAL A 279 -2.46 -6.69 8.17
N LEU A 280 -3.37 -6.22 7.34
CA LEU A 280 -3.78 -4.83 7.28
C LEU A 280 -4.29 -4.31 8.63
N GLN A 281 -5.11 -5.09 9.34
CA GLN A 281 -5.63 -4.70 10.65
C GLN A 281 -4.53 -4.61 11.70
N ARG A 282 -3.64 -5.59 11.78
CA ARG A 282 -2.68 -5.74 12.88
C ARG A 282 -1.31 -5.11 12.62
N CYS A 283 -0.93 -4.94 11.37
CA CYS A 283 0.34 -4.34 10.98
C CYS A 283 0.26 -2.82 11.08
N GLN A 284 0.63 -2.25 12.23
CA GLN A 284 0.42 -0.82 12.51
C GLN A 284 1.61 0.07 12.15
N ASN A 285 2.83 -0.43 12.30
CA ASN A 285 4.04 0.36 12.17
C ASN A 285 4.44 0.65 10.71
N PRO A 286 4.63 -0.34 9.83
CA PRO A 286 4.92 -0.05 8.43
C PRO A 286 3.67 0.41 7.68
N THR A 287 3.89 1.06 6.55
CA THR A 287 2.84 1.28 5.55
C THR A 287 2.47 -0.05 4.91
N VAL A 288 1.17 -0.27 4.67
CA VAL A 288 0.67 -1.46 3.97
C VAL A 288 0.03 -1.03 2.66
N ALA A 289 0.52 -1.55 1.56
CA ALA A 289 -0.08 -1.39 0.23
C ALA A 289 -0.91 -2.63 -0.13
N ILE A 290 -2.17 -2.41 -0.47
CA ILE A 290 -3.08 -3.43 -1.00
C ILE A 290 -3.22 -3.20 -2.50
N VAL A 291 -2.71 -4.14 -3.28
CA VAL A 291 -2.70 -4.07 -4.73
C VAL A 291 -3.95 -4.74 -5.30
N SER A 292 -4.64 -4.02 -6.16
CA SER A 292 -5.82 -4.52 -6.86
C SER A 292 -5.45 -5.26 -8.15
N SER A 293 -6.37 -6.05 -8.67
CA SER A 293 -6.11 -6.88 -9.85
C SER A 293 -6.25 -6.15 -11.18
N GLY A 294 -6.67 -4.88 -11.16
CA GLY A 294 -6.86 -4.07 -12.38
C GLY A 294 -8.09 -4.50 -13.17
#